data_694ce43dfa9cef7b7708f1f10f6d2579
#
_entry.id   694ce43dfa9cef7b7708f1f10f6d2579
#
_cell.length_a   1.000
_cell.length_b   1.000
_cell.length_c   1.000
_cell.angle_alpha   90.00
_cell.angle_beta   90.00
_cell.angle_gamma   90.00
#
_symmetry.space_group_name_H-M   'P 1'
#
loop_
_entity.id
_entity.type
_entity.pdbx_description
1 polymer ?
#
loop_
_entity_poly.entity_id
_entity_poly.type
_entity_poly.pdbx_seq_one_letter_code
_entity_poly.pdbx_strand_id
1 'polypeptide(L)'
;MIQYSDYKKTRLIYETFTLIKSGKVTTKKELANLFNKTEDTIENYIEELNSEFNTDICWDRSEKRYVIKQEGIMGLLKRNNPLTIDDIIIILYSLVNTQDFMETKINIVKNSLMNLLPEEEMYKLKNLLYYEKNNDTNEGIIEFNISNIRKAITFEKKISFLYSSASGKNKNYKITPYSFACEFGKFYIIGKPDYKDSLMHFRIDRVSALNVLEEDGKRECEFNINNYMKKCWYMYGGEETKVIVKFKKECKSVVKEKNMCIGEVIEENDEYFIYEFICNGTKGIKLWLMGFGHDAEILEPRKLRDEIKEEVIKMMGIYS
;
A
#
# COMPACT_ATOMS: atom_id res chain seq x y z
N MET A 1 -20.04 -40.33 -0.78
CA MET A 1 -20.92 -39.41 -1.57
C MET A 1 -21.24 -38.24 -0.65
N ILE A 2 -20.83 -37.03 -0.97
CA ILE A 2 -21.04 -35.87 -0.10
C ILE A 2 -22.52 -35.48 -0.23
N GLN A 3 -23.24 -35.41 0.89
CA GLN A 3 -24.65 -35.03 0.94
C GLN A 3 -24.72 -33.49 1.06
N TYR A 4 -25.06 -32.78 -0.02
CA TYR A 4 -25.14 -31.31 -0.08
C TYR A 4 -26.41 -30.74 0.60
N SER A 5 -27.37 -31.59 0.98
CA SER A 5 -28.64 -31.15 1.57
C SER A 5 -28.51 -30.39 2.89
N ASP A 6 -27.43 -30.64 3.63
CA ASP A 6 -27.20 -30.09 4.97
C ASP A 6 -26.34 -28.82 4.95
N TYR A 7 -25.95 -28.33 3.75
CA TYR A 7 -25.14 -27.16 3.63
C TYR A 7 -25.94 -25.88 3.78
N LYS A 8 -25.36 -24.90 4.52
CA LYS A 8 -25.89 -23.54 4.58
C LYS A 8 -25.90 -22.90 3.17
N LYS A 9 -26.85 -21.99 2.89
CA LYS A 9 -27.04 -21.30 1.61
C LYS A 9 -25.70 -20.78 1.03
N THR A 10 -24.89 -20.09 1.84
CA THR A 10 -23.61 -19.52 1.43
C THR A 10 -22.63 -20.55 0.86
N ARG A 11 -22.62 -21.76 1.46
CA ARG A 11 -21.76 -22.84 0.95
C ARG A 11 -22.25 -23.38 -0.39
N LEU A 12 -23.57 -23.46 -0.58
CA LEU A 12 -24.15 -23.89 -1.85
C LEU A 12 -23.86 -22.89 -2.98
N ILE A 13 -23.88 -21.59 -2.67
CA ILE A 13 -23.50 -20.55 -3.64
C ILE A 13 -22.02 -20.71 -4.04
N TYR A 14 -21.12 -20.91 -3.09
CA TYR A 14 -19.71 -21.17 -3.36
C TYR A 14 -19.48 -22.45 -4.19
N GLU A 15 -20.17 -23.53 -3.84
CA GLU A 15 -20.10 -24.80 -4.58
C GLU A 15 -20.66 -24.66 -5.99
N THR A 16 -21.72 -23.86 -6.20
CA THR A 16 -22.24 -23.53 -7.53
C THR A 16 -21.15 -22.95 -8.43
N PHE A 17 -20.46 -21.92 -7.97
CA PHE A 17 -19.32 -21.33 -8.69
C PHE A 17 -18.24 -22.35 -8.99
N THR A 18 -17.86 -23.13 -7.98
CA THR A 18 -16.79 -24.13 -8.08
C THR A 18 -17.08 -25.23 -9.08
N LEU A 19 -18.31 -25.72 -9.09
CA LEU A 19 -18.73 -26.79 -9.98
C LEU A 19 -18.83 -26.32 -11.44
N ILE A 20 -19.36 -25.12 -11.66
CA ILE A 20 -19.38 -24.51 -12.99
C ILE A 20 -17.96 -24.28 -13.49
N LYS A 21 -17.09 -23.71 -12.65
CA LYS A 21 -15.67 -23.42 -13.00
C LYS A 21 -14.89 -24.69 -13.36
N SER A 22 -15.12 -25.78 -12.64
CA SER A 22 -14.46 -27.04 -12.90
C SER A 22 -14.99 -27.80 -14.11
N GLY A 23 -16.09 -27.35 -14.69
CA GLY A 23 -16.77 -28.06 -15.78
C GLY A 23 -17.41 -29.39 -15.38
N LYS A 24 -17.45 -29.72 -14.08
CA LYS A 24 -18.04 -30.97 -13.56
C LYS A 24 -19.55 -30.96 -13.64
N VAL A 25 -20.17 -29.78 -13.58
CA VAL A 25 -21.58 -29.53 -13.68
C VAL A 25 -21.79 -28.32 -14.57
N THR A 26 -22.63 -28.45 -15.57
CA THR A 26 -22.73 -27.46 -16.64
C THR A 26 -24.11 -26.84 -16.80
N THR A 27 -25.14 -27.44 -16.17
CA THR A 27 -26.53 -26.99 -16.31
C THR A 27 -27.20 -26.72 -14.97
N LYS A 28 -28.24 -25.85 -14.95
CA LYS A 28 -29.08 -25.61 -13.75
C LYS A 28 -29.71 -26.91 -13.22
N LYS A 29 -30.16 -27.75 -14.12
CA LYS A 29 -30.81 -29.02 -13.76
C LYS A 29 -29.86 -29.99 -13.03
N GLU A 30 -28.62 -30.07 -13.48
CA GLU A 30 -27.58 -30.88 -12.80
C GLU A 30 -27.29 -30.35 -11.41
N LEU A 31 -27.12 -29.00 -11.24
CA LEU A 31 -26.91 -28.37 -9.96
C LEU A 31 -28.12 -28.54 -9.02
N ALA A 32 -29.32 -28.37 -9.53
CA ALA A 32 -30.56 -28.54 -8.79
C ALA A 32 -30.68 -29.97 -8.22
N ASN A 33 -30.41 -30.96 -9.05
CA ASN A 33 -30.40 -32.37 -8.64
C ASN A 33 -29.30 -32.66 -7.59
N LEU A 34 -28.09 -32.13 -7.80
CA LEU A 34 -26.96 -32.36 -6.90
C LEU A 34 -27.20 -31.76 -5.52
N PHE A 35 -27.80 -30.59 -5.45
CA PHE A 35 -28.05 -29.88 -4.20
C PHE A 35 -29.42 -30.21 -3.56
N ASN A 36 -30.26 -31.01 -4.25
CA ASN A 36 -31.63 -31.25 -3.87
C ASN A 36 -32.44 -29.94 -3.71
N LYS A 37 -32.37 -29.08 -4.72
CA LYS A 37 -33.02 -27.77 -4.80
C LYS A 37 -33.77 -27.63 -6.11
N THR A 38 -34.54 -26.55 -6.28
CA THR A 38 -35.20 -26.22 -7.54
C THR A 38 -34.26 -25.49 -8.50
N GLU A 39 -34.55 -25.53 -9.80
CA GLU A 39 -33.76 -24.77 -10.79
C GLU A 39 -33.80 -23.26 -10.52
N ASP A 40 -34.96 -22.74 -10.04
CA ASP A 40 -35.09 -21.32 -9.65
C ASP A 40 -34.15 -20.95 -8.47
N THR A 41 -33.97 -21.90 -7.54
CA THR A 41 -32.99 -21.68 -6.44
C THR A 41 -31.56 -21.56 -6.96
N ILE A 42 -31.21 -22.36 -7.97
CA ILE A 42 -29.88 -22.29 -8.62
C ILE A 42 -29.72 -20.98 -9.40
N GLU A 43 -30.77 -20.53 -10.07
CA GLU A 43 -30.78 -19.25 -10.77
C GLU A 43 -30.52 -18.10 -9.82
N ASN A 44 -31.20 -18.05 -8.68
CA ASN A 44 -30.95 -17.08 -7.62
C ASN A 44 -29.50 -17.14 -7.09
N TYR A 45 -28.89 -18.31 -6.98
CA TYR A 45 -27.49 -18.44 -6.58
C TYR A 45 -26.54 -17.86 -7.64
N ILE A 46 -26.84 -18.04 -8.91
CA ILE A 46 -26.05 -17.47 -10.02
C ILE A 46 -26.22 -15.94 -10.05
N GLU A 47 -27.43 -15.43 -9.85
CA GLU A 47 -27.69 -14.00 -9.76
C GLU A 47 -26.96 -13.36 -8.56
N GLU A 48 -26.98 -14.01 -7.41
CA GLU A 48 -26.25 -13.55 -6.22
C GLU A 48 -24.73 -13.57 -6.45
N LEU A 49 -24.18 -14.58 -7.13
CA LEU A 49 -22.79 -14.60 -7.54
C LEU A 49 -22.45 -13.44 -8.48
N ASN A 50 -23.31 -13.15 -9.45
CA ASN A 50 -23.08 -12.07 -10.40
C ASN A 50 -23.19 -10.68 -9.75
N SER A 51 -24.20 -10.47 -8.87
CA SER A 51 -24.45 -9.17 -8.23
C SER A 51 -23.47 -8.88 -7.08
N GLU A 52 -23.35 -9.81 -6.13
CA GLU A 52 -22.60 -9.57 -4.88
C GLU A 52 -21.10 -9.84 -5.02
N PHE A 53 -20.72 -10.81 -5.86
CA PHE A 53 -19.32 -11.21 -6.04
C PHE A 53 -18.69 -10.70 -7.34
N ASN A 54 -19.42 -9.89 -8.09
CA ASN A 54 -18.98 -9.30 -9.35
C ASN A 54 -18.46 -10.35 -10.36
N THR A 55 -19.13 -11.51 -10.42
CA THR A 55 -18.85 -12.55 -11.42
C THR A 55 -19.66 -12.26 -12.70
N ASP A 56 -19.26 -12.84 -13.84
CA ASP A 56 -20.06 -12.90 -15.06
C ASP A 56 -20.24 -14.36 -15.43
N ILE A 57 -21.25 -14.97 -14.81
CA ILE A 57 -21.69 -16.35 -15.10
C ILE A 57 -22.90 -16.25 -16.04
N CYS A 58 -22.76 -16.76 -17.25
CA CYS A 58 -23.81 -16.70 -18.24
C CYS A 58 -24.00 -18.05 -18.96
N TRP A 59 -25.19 -18.23 -19.52
CA TRP A 59 -25.50 -19.40 -20.35
C TRP A 59 -24.94 -19.24 -21.75
N ASP A 60 -24.03 -20.15 -22.15
CA ASP A 60 -23.56 -20.24 -23.52
C ASP A 60 -24.48 -21.14 -24.35
N ARG A 61 -25.12 -20.55 -25.37
CA ARG A 61 -26.08 -21.27 -26.23
C ARG A 61 -25.38 -22.24 -27.18
N SER A 62 -24.15 -21.97 -27.56
CA SER A 62 -23.36 -22.80 -28.48
C SER A 62 -22.88 -24.06 -27.81
N GLU A 63 -22.39 -23.93 -26.58
CA GLU A 63 -21.88 -25.04 -25.80
C GLU A 63 -22.94 -25.70 -24.89
N LYS A 64 -24.12 -25.09 -24.79
CA LYS A 64 -25.28 -25.53 -23.96
C LYS A 64 -24.87 -25.74 -22.49
N ARG A 65 -24.07 -24.81 -21.96
CA ARG A 65 -23.61 -24.84 -20.58
C ARG A 65 -23.45 -23.45 -20.00
N TYR A 66 -23.37 -23.36 -18.66
CA TYR A 66 -22.91 -22.15 -18.00
C TYR A 66 -21.42 -21.99 -18.17
N VAL A 67 -20.99 -20.77 -18.47
CA VAL A 67 -19.59 -20.37 -18.57
C VAL A 67 -19.32 -19.15 -17.66
N ILE A 68 -18.12 -19.07 -17.14
CA ILE A 68 -17.67 -17.95 -16.33
C ILE A 68 -16.78 -17.07 -17.20
N LYS A 69 -17.30 -15.90 -17.62
CA LYS A 69 -16.52 -14.90 -18.38
C LYS A 69 -15.65 -14.04 -17.46
N GLN A 70 -16.15 -13.75 -16.25
CA GLN A 70 -15.42 -13.01 -15.23
C GLN A 70 -15.61 -13.71 -13.89
N GLU A 71 -14.50 -13.98 -13.22
CA GLU A 71 -14.51 -14.68 -11.93
C GLU A 71 -14.80 -13.78 -10.73
N GLY A 72 -14.70 -12.45 -10.90
CA GLY A 72 -14.90 -11.48 -9.83
C GLY A 72 -14.07 -11.79 -8.58
N ILE A 73 -14.65 -11.52 -7.41
CA ILE A 73 -14.04 -11.81 -6.11
C ILE A 73 -13.84 -13.32 -5.90
N MET A 74 -14.73 -14.14 -6.49
CA MET A 74 -14.64 -15.60 -6.39
C MET A 74 -13.37 -16.17 -7.01
N GLY A 75 -12.82 -15.52 -8.04
CA GLY A 75 -11.54 -15.87 -8.66
C GLY A 75 -10.35 -15.71 -7.72
N LEU A 76 -10.43 -14.79 -6.79
CA LEU A 76 -9.39 -14.57 -5.77
C LEU A 76 -9.37 -15.69 -4.73
N LEU A 77 -10.52 -16.29 -4.42
CA LEU A 77 -10.64 -17.37 -3.45
C LEU A 77 -10.06 -18.71 -3.94
N LYS A 78 -9.82 -18.84 -5.24
CA LYS A 78 -9.32 -20.10 -5.87
C LYS A 78 -7.99 -19.98 -6.61
N ARG A 79 -7.20 -18.95 -6.36
CA ARG A 79 -5.81 -18.97 -6.81
C ARG A 79 -5.10 -20.14 -6.13
N ASN A 80 -4.17 -20.78 -6.84
CA ASN A 80 -3.41 -21.96 -6.38
C ASN A 80 -2.64 -21.75 -5.06
N ASN A 81 -2.80 -20.60 -4.42
CA ASN A 81 -2.34 -20.24 -3.10
C ASN A 81 -3.47 -19.51 -2.37
N PRO A 82 -4.40 -20.22 -1.70
CA PRO A 82 -5.35 -19.56 -0.81
C PRO A 82 -4.58 -18.85 0.29
N LEU A 83 -5.07 -17.67 0.71
CA LEU A 83 -4.52 -16.99 1.88
C LEU A 83 -4.54 -17.94 3.06
N THR A 84 -3.39 -18.19 3.64
CA THR A 84 -3.25 -18.95 4.87
C THR A 84 -3.67 -18.10 6.08
N ILE A 85 -3.87 -18.73 7.23
CA ILE A 85 -4.10 -18.00 8.50
C ILE A 85 -2.94 -17.03 8.76
N ASP A 86 -1.71 -17.47 8.52
CA ASP A 86 -0.52 -16.63 8.72
C ASP A 86 -0.51 -15.42 7.78
N ASP A 87 -0.91 -15.58 6.51
CA ASP A 87 -1.04 -14.47 5.57
C ASP A 87 -2.07 -13.44 6.04
N ILE A 88 -3.22 -13.92 6.56
CA ILE A 88 -4.26 -13.04 7.11
C ILE A 88 -3.75 -12.32 8.36
N ILE A 89 -3.01 -12.97 9.24
CA ILE A 89 -2.36 -12.36 10.40
C ILE A 89 -1.41 -11.25 9.95
N ILE A 90 -0.53 -11.52 8.99
CA ILE A 90 0.43 -10.54 8.46
C ILE A 90 -0.30 -9.33 7.86
N ILE A 91 -1.35 -9.57 7.07
CA ILE A 91 -2.16 -8.50 6.48
C ILE A 91 -2.84 -7.66 7.58
N LEU A 92 -3.43 -8.31 8.59
CA LEU A 92 -4.09 -7.62 9.70
C LEU A 92 -3.12 -6.77 10.53
N TYR A 93 -1.92 -7.30 10.85
CA TYR A 93 -0.89 -6.51 11.54
C TYR A 93 -0.41 -5.34 10.70
N SER A 94 -0.24 -5.52 9.41
CA SER A 94 0.15 -4.44 8.50
C SER A 94 -0.93 -3.36 8.41
N LEU A 95 -2.20 -3.76 8.36
CA LEU A 95 -3.34 -2.86 8.32
C LEU A 95 -3.48 -2.04 9.60
N VAL A 96 -3.37 -2.70 10.76
CA VAL A 96 -3.52 -2.07 12.08
C VAL A 96 -2.42 -1.03 12.36
N ASN A 97 -1.23 -1.22 11.79
CA ASN A 97 -0.14 -0.26 11.90
C ASN A 97 -0.30 0.96 10.99
N THR A 98 -1.35 1.01 10.14
CA THR A 98 -1.67 2.20 9.35
C THR A 98 -2.47 3.18 10.20
N GLN A 99 -1.84 4.29 10.61
CA GLN A 99 -2.42 5.29 11.50
C GLN A 99 -3.44 6.22 10.85
N ASP A 100 -3.58 6.19 9.53
CA ASP A 100 -4.41 7.12 8.76
C ASP A 100 -5.83 6.61 8.48
N PHE A 101 -6.14 5.37 8.80
CA PHE A 101 -7.48 4.84 8.60
C PHE A 101 -8.32 4.90 9.87
N MET A 102 -9.62 5.14 9.66
CA MET A 102 -10.64 5.08 10.72
C MET A 102 -10.64 3.72 11.39
N GLU A 103 -10.81 3.73 12.69
CA GLU A 103 -11.11 2.51 13.45
C GLU A 103 -12.28 1.75 12.81
N THR A 104 -13.31 2.48 12.37
CA THR A 104 -14.47 1.91 11.66
C THR A 104 -14.07 1.19 10.40
N LYS A 105 -13.22 1.81 9.56
CA LYS A 105 -12.75 1.21 8.30
C LYS A 105 -11.83 0.01 8.56
N ILE A 106 -10.90 0.16 9.49
CA ILE A 106 -10.02 -0.94 9.91
C ILE A 106 -10.87 -2.11 10.41
N ASN A 107 -11.89 -1.86 11.23
CA ASN A 107 -12.78 -2.90 11.74
C ASN A 107 -13.60 -3.58 10.65
N ILE A 108 -14.09 -2.83 9.64
CA ILE A 108 -14.78 -3.41 8.48
C ILE A 108 -13.85 -4.35 7.72
N VAL A 109 -12.65 -3.89 7.35
CA VAL A 109 -11.68 -4.70 6.62
C VAL A 109 -11.20 -5.88 7.46
N LYS A 110 -10.89 -5.65 8.73
CA LYS A 110 -10.53 -6.69 9.71
C LYS A 110 -11.59 -7.78 9.79
N ASN A 111 -12.85 -7.39 10.00
CA ASN A 111 -13.96 -8.34 10.12
C ASN A 111 -14.15 -9.11 8.79
N SER A 112 -14.02 -8.44 7.65
CA SER A 112 -14.12 -9.07 6.34
C SER A 112 -13.02 -10.12 6.12
N LEU A 113 -11.78 -9.83 6.52
CA LEU A 113 -10.66 -10.76 6.44
C LEU A 113 -10.81 -11.91 7.45
N MET A 114 -11.24 -11.61 8.68
CA MET A 114 -11.47 -12.62 9.70
C MET A 114 -12.59 -13.60 9.33
N ASN A 115 -13.61 -13.13 8.61
CA ASN A 115 -14.70 -14.00 8.12
C ASN A 115 -14.24 -15.02 7.05
N LEU A 116 -13.04 -14.89 6.52
CA LEU A 116 -12.42 -15.89 5.66
C LEU A 116 -11.85 -17.09 6.44
N LEU A 117 -11.73 -16.97 7.76
CA LEU A 117 -11.17 -17.98 8.65
C LEU A 117 -12.26 -18.89 9.27
N PRO A 118 -11.90 -20.13 9.64
CA PRO A 118 -12.74 -20.96 10.49
C PRO A 118 -13.06 -20.28 11.84
N GLU A 119 -14.24 -20.54 12.42
CA GLU A 119 -14.69 -19.90 13.67
C GLU A 119 -13.70 -20.09 14.83
N GLU A 120 -13.07 -21.25 14.94
CA GLU A 120 -12.08 -21.55 15.98
C GLU A 120 -10.84 -20.66 15.89
N GLU A 121 -10.35 -20.43 14.68
CA GLU A 121 -9.17 -19.58 14.43
C GLU A 121 -9.52 -18.10 14.60
N MET A 122 -10.72 -17.69 14.20
CA MET A 122 -11.22 -16.33 14.39
C MET A 122 -11.25 -15.93 15.88
N TYR A 123 -11.66 -16.85 16.75
CA TYR A 123 -11.69 -16.61 18.21
C TYR A 123 -10.28 -16.41 18.80
N LYS A 124 -9.32 -17.23 18.37
CA LYS A 124 -7.91 -17.13 18.80
C LYS A 124 -7.28 -15.79 18.40
N LEU A 125 -7.60 -15.29 17.20
CA LEU A 125 -7.03 -14.05 16.66
C LEU A 125 -7.60 -12.78 17.27
N LYS A 126 -8.84 -12.80 17.79
CA LYS A 126 -9.46 -11.60 18.41
C LYS A 126 -8.62 -10.97 19.51
N ASN A 127 -7.86 -11.76 20.26
CA ASN A 127 -7.05 -11.31 21.39
C ASN A 127 -5.57 -11.10 21.06
N LEU A 128 -5.13 -11.41 19.82
CA LEU A 128 -3.74 -11.26 19.40
C LEU A 128 -3.44 -9.89 18.77
N LEU A 129 -4.47 -9.19 18.30
CA LEU A 129 -4.28 -7.93 17.58
C LEU A 129 -4.40 -6.75 18.55
N TYR A 130 -3.26 -6.22 19.01
CA TYR A 130 -3.20 -4.93 19.68
C TYR A 130 -3.07 -3.81 18.66
N TYR A 131 -3.87 -2.77 18.78
CA TYR A 131 -3.71 -1.52 18.05
C TYR A 131 -4.07 -0.34 18.94
N GLU A 132 -3.32 0.73 18.78
CA GLU A 132 -3.58 1.98 19.46
C GLU A 132 -4.72 2.72 18.76
N LYS A 133 -5.72 3.14 19.51
CA LYS A 133 -6.84 3.92 18.96
C LYS A 133 -6.35 5.29 18.54
N ASN A 134 -6.53 5.61 17.28
CA ASN A 134 -6.31 6.96 16.81
C ASN A 134 -7.63 7.72 16.90
N ASN A 135 -7.71 8.68 17.80
CA ASN A 135 -8.89 9.53 18.01
C ASN A 135 -8.93 10.74 17.05
N ASP A 136 -8.24 10.70 15.94
CA ASP A 136 -8.13 11.82 15.00
C ASP A 136 -9.44 11.99 14.22
N THR A 137 -10.07 13.15 14.37
CA THR A 137 -11.40 13.50 13.84
C THR A 137 -11.45 13.77 12.33
N ASN A 138 -10.32 13.66 11.62
CA ASN A 138 -10.20 13.98 10.19
C ASN A 138 -10.37 12.80 9.21
N GLU A 139 -10.87 11.73 9.69
CA GLU A 139 -10.87 10.40 9.05
C GLU A 139 -11.64 10.35 7.71
N GLY A 140 -12.87 10.88 7.65
CA GLY A 140 -13.64 10.92 6.40
C GLY A 140 -12.97 11.76 5.30
N ILE A 141 -12.17 12.76 5.67
CA ILE A 141 -11.42 13.61 4.73
C ILE A 141 -10.29 12.83 4.07
N ILE A 142 -9.61 11.97 4.81
CA ILE A 142 -8.48 11.15 4.28
C ILE A 142 -8.99 10.16 3.23
N GLU A 143 -10.08 9.43 3.51
CA GLU A 143 -10.68 8.51 2.54
C GLU A 143 -11.17 9.22 1.28
N PHE A 144 -11.83 10.37 1.46
CA PHE A 144 -12.26 11.23 0.36
C PHE A 144 -11.07 11.69 -0.49
N ASN A 145 -9.99 12.15 0.15
CA ASN A 145 -8.78 12.58 -0.53
C ASN A 145 -8.13 11.42 -1.30
N ILE A 146 -7.96 10.24 -0.68
CA ILE A 146 -7.40 9.05 -1.34
C ILE A 146 -8.21 8.70 -2.59
N SER A 147 -9.56 8.69 -2.50
CA SER A 147 -10.43 8.38 -3.64
C SER A 147 -10.25 9.36 -4.78
N ASN A 148 -10.23 10.67 -4.50
CA ASN A 148 -10.09 11.70 -5.52
C ASN A 148 -8.68 11.71 -6.14
N ILE A 149 -7.63 11.54 -5.34
CA ILE A 149 -6.25 11.43 -5.84
C ILE A 149 -6.12 10.22 -6.75
N ARG A 150 -6.68 9.05 -6.35
CA ARG A 150 -6.69 7.85 -7.19
C ARG A 150 -7.36 8.14 -8.54
N LYS A 151 -8.53 8.81 -8.54
CA LYS A 151 -9.20 9.22 -9.79
C LYS A 151 -8.30 10.12 -10.62
N ALA A 152 -7.68 11.13 -10.03
CA ALA A 152 -6.78 12.05 -10.72
C ALA A 152 -5.59 11.32 -11.35
N ILE A 153 -4.99 10.36 -10.64
CA ILE A 153 -3.92 9.51 -11.18
C ILE A 153 -4.42 8.66 -12.36
N THR A 154 -5.60 8.03 -12.22
CA THR A 154 -6.17 7.13 -13.24
C THR A 154 -6.53 7.88 -14.53
N PHE A 155 -7.08 9.09 -14.40
CA PHE A 155 -7.52 9.90 -15.53
C PHE A 155 -6.49 10.96 -15.96
N GLU A 156 -5.25 10.88 -15.45
CA GLU A 156 -4.15 11.80 -15.76
C GLU A 156 -4.53 13.27 -15.57
N LYS A 157 -5.20 13.61 -14.46
CA LYS A 157 -5.62 14.96 -14.12
C LYS A 157 -4.73 15.56 -13.03
N LYS A 158 -4.57 16.89 -13.06
CA LYS A 158 -3.95 17.62 -11.95
C LYS A 158 -4.88 17.73 -10.76
N ILE A 159 -4.31 17.98 -9.60
CA ILE A 159 -5.04 18.28 -8.36
C ILE A 159 -4.56 19.60 -7.77
N SER A 160 -5.48 20.30 -7.10
CA SER A 160 -5.14 21.47 -6.26
C SER A 160 -5.62 21.22 -4.83
N PHE A 161 -4.88 21.72 -3.84
CA PHE A 161 -5.22 21.57 -2.43
C PHE A 161 -4.51 22.58 -1.55
N LEU A 162 -5.05 22.80 -0.36
CA LEU A 162 -4.39 23.53 0.72
C LEU A 162 -3.61 22.53 1.59
N TYR A 163 -2.32 22.77 1.80
CA TYR A 163 -1.44 21.94 2.60
C TYR A 163 -0.98 22.65 3.85
N SER A 164 -1.19 22.01 5.01
CA SER A 164 -0.73 22.50 6.32
C SER A 164 0.59 21.82 6.68
N SER A 165 1.69 22.58 6.70
CA SER A 165 3.01 22.01 7.07
C SER A 165 3.09 21.66 8.56
N ALA A 166 4.09 20.90 8.96
CA ALA A 166 4.35 20.59 10.37
C ALA A 166 4.59 21.85 11.23
N SER A 167 5.05 22.94 10.63
CA SER A 167 5.24 24.25 11.31
C SER A 167 3.97 25.11 11.33
N GLY A 168 2.80 24.56 10.92
CA GLY A 168 1.53 25.29 10.89
C GLY A 168 1.38 26.26 9.72
N LYS A 169 2.34 26.33 8.79
CA LYS A 169 2.21 27.19 7.61
C LYS A 169 1.32 26.54 6.56
N ASN A 170 0.33 27.28 6.10
CA ASN A 170 -0.58 26.86 5.05
C ASN A 170 -0.13 27.39 3.68
N LYS A 171 -0.16 26.52 2.66
CA LYS A 171 0.18 26.87 1.29
C LYS A 171 -0.70 26.10 0.31
N ASN A 172 -1.18 26.81 -0.72
CA ASN A 172 -1.87 26.17 -1.84
C ASN A 172 -0.87 25.53 -2.80
N TYR A 173 -1.20 24.32 -3.21
CA TYR A 173 -0.44 23.56 -4.19
C TYR A 173 -1.33 23.18 -5.36
N LYS A 174 -0.73 23.15 -6.54
CA LYS A 174 -1.25 22.56 -7.76
C LYS A 174 -0.18 21.61 -8.28
N ILE A 175 -0.53 20.34 -8.42
CA ILE A 175 0.43 19.28 -8.74
C ILE A 175 -0.13 18.31 -9.78
N THR A 176 0.76 17.65 -10.50
CA THR A 176 0.49 16.39 -11.19
C THR A 176 0.74 15.26 -10.20
N PRO A 177 -0.30 14.49 -9.78
CA PRO A 177 -0.10 13.37 -8.87
C PRO A 177 0.48 12.17 -9.61
N TYR A 178 1.51 11.55 -9.04
CA TYR A 178 2.23 10.41 -9.62
C TYR A 178 1.83 9.09 -8.97
N SER A 179 1.86 9.03 -7.65
CA SER A 179 1.59 7.80 -6.90
C SER A 179 1.25 8.09 -5.44
N PHE A 180 0.87 7.01 -4.74
CA PHE A 180 0.80 6.96 -3.29
C PHE A 180 2.06 6.28 -2.72
N ALA A 181 2.41 6.65 -1.49
CA ALA A 181 3.32 5.90 -0.65
C ALA A 181 2.78 5.85 0.78
N CYS A 182 3.23 4.86 1.55
CA CYS A 182 2.93 4.77 2.98
C CYS A 182 4.25 4.57 3.73
N GLU A 183 4.49 5.38 4.75
CA GLU A 183 5.63 5.24 5.66
C GLU A 183 5.23 5.59 7.08
N PHE A 184 5.62 4.76 8.05
CA PHE A 184 5.24 4.90 9.47
C PHE A 184 3.73 5.04 9.68
N GLY A 185 2.94 4.26 8.92
CA GLY A 185 1.49 4.27 8.99
C GLY A 185 0.80 5.51 8.43
N LYS A 186 1.54 6.45 7.81
CA LYS A 186 1.00 7.66 7.17
C LYS A 186 1.03 7.55 5.66
N PHE A 187 -0.06 8.00 5.04
CA PHE A 187 -0.19 8.04 3.59
C PHE A 187 0.32 9.36 3.01
N TYR A 188 0.99 9.24 1.88
CA TYR A 188 1.58 10.38 1.16
C TYR A 188 1.14 10.35 -0.30
N ILE A 189 0.94 11.56 -0.85
CA ILE A 189 0.89 11.79 -2.29
C ILE A 189 2.30 12.11 -2.75
N ILE A 190 2.77 11.44 -3.78
CA ILE A 190 3.96 11.80 -4.52
C ILE A 190 3.50 12.51 -5.77
N GLY A 191 3.94 13.74 -5.99
CA GLY A 191 3.52 14.53 -7.14
C GLY A 191 4.49 15.64 -7.50
N LYS A 192 4.37 16.13 -8.73
CA LYS A 192 5.20 17.19 -9.30
C LYS A 192 4.43 18.51 -9.27
N PRO A 193 4.84 19.50 -8.45
CA PRO A 193 4.24 20.83 -8.49
C PRO A 193 4.56 21.56 -9.80
N ASP A 194 3.62 22.37 -10.29
CA ASP A 194 3.80 23.13 -11.54
C ASP A 194 5.00 24.08 -11.53
N TYR A 195 5.43 24.54 -10.35
CA TYR A 195 6.54 25.48 -10.17
C TYR A 195 7.90 24.81 -9.96
N LYS A 196 7.99 23.47 -9.97
CA LYS A 196 9.22 22.75 -9.61
C LYS A 196 9.37 21.47 -10.44
N ASP A 197 10.58 21.20 -10.90
CA ASP A 197 10.86 20.00 -11.70
C ASP A 197 11.06 18.72 -10.89
N SER A 198 11.21 18.81 -9.58
CA SER A 198 11.36 17.63 -8.73
C SER A 198 10.05 17.24 -8.04
N LEU A 199 9.88 15.93 -7.80
CA LEU A 199 8.75 15.41 -7.05
C LEU A 199 8.78 15.85 -5.60
N MET A 200 7.61 16.08 -5.03
CA MET A 200 7.40 16.39 -3.63
C MET A 200 6.44 15.37 -3.00
N HIS A 201 6.57 15.21 -1.69
CA HIS A 201 5.75 14.31 -0.90
C HIS A 201 4.85 15.12 0.04
N PHE A 202 3.56 14.80 0.03
CA PHE A 202 2.55 15.48 0.83
C PHE A 202 1.79 14.46 1.66
N ARG A 203 1.81 14.58 2.98
CA ARG A 203 1.00 13.75 3.87
C ARG A 203 -0.47 14.02 3.61
N ILE A 204 -1.27 12.97 3.40
CA ILE A 204 -2.69 13.10 3.03
C ILE A 204 -3.52 13.67 4.18
N ASP A 205 -3.17 13.36 5.42
CA ASP A 205 -3.81 13.90 6.61
C ASP A 205 -3.63 15.42 6.81
N ARG A 206 -2.71 16.04 6.06
CA ARG A 206 -2.45 17.48 6.04
C ARG A 206 -3.01 18.20 4.81
N VAL A 207 -3.76 17.47 3.99
CA VAL A 207 -4.38 17.98 2.77
C VAL A 207 -5.83 18.34 3.05
N SER A 208 -6.21 19.57 2.75
CA SER A 208 -7.59 20.05 2.81
C SER A 208 -8.00 20.75 1.51
N ALA A 209 -9.30 20.94 1.29
CA ALA A 209 -9.86 21.56 0.09
C ALA A 209 -9.31 20.98 -1.23
N LEU A 210 -9.21 19.65 -1.29
CA LEU A 210 -8.69 18.95 -2.46
C LEU A 210 -9.72 18.99 -3.60
N ASN A 211 -9.27 19.41 -4.78
CA ASN A 211 -10.04 19.42 -6.01
C ASN A 211 -9.27 18.70 -7.11
N VAL A 212 -9.97 17.86 -7.87
CA VAL A 212 -9.48 17.33 -9.14
C VAL A 212 -9.77 18.36 -10.22
N LEU A 213 -8.76 18.72 -10.99
CA LEU A 213 -8.86 19.76 -12.03
C LEU A 213 -9.17 19.12 -13.39
N GLU A 214 -9.76 19.88 -14.32
CA GLU A 214 -9.91 19.45 -15.70
C GLU A 214 -8.58 19.43 -16.48
N GLU A 215 -7.56 20.11 -15.95
CA GLU A 215 -6.23 20.17 -16.56
C GLU A 215 -5.55 18.81 -16.58
N ASP A 216 -4.92 18.50 -17.73
CA ASP A 216 -4.14 17.29 -17.90
C ASP A 216 -2.87 17.31 -17.05
N GLY A 217 -2.64 16.22 -16.35
CA GLY A 217 -1.50 15.97 -15.48
C GLY A 217 -0.73 14.73 -15.94
N LYS A 218 -0.17 14.76 -17.16
CA LYS A 218 0.60 13.65 -17.70
C LYS A 218 1.88 13.43 -16.90
N ARG A 219 2.09 12.17 -16.52
CA ARG A 219 3.32 11.72 -15.87
C ARG A 219 4.38 11.42 -16.92
N GLU A 220 5.63 11.46 -16.53
CA GLU A 220 6.73 10.95 -17.36
C GLU A 220 6.51 9.46 -17.66
N CYS A 221 6.67 9.07 -18.94
CA CYS A 221 6.32 7.72 -19.40
C CYS A 221 7.11 6.61 -18.70
N GLU A 222 8.31 6.90 -18.20
CA GLU A 222 9.21 5.93 -17.58
C GLU A 222 9.19 5.98 -16.04
N PHE A 223 8.28 6.74 -15.41
CA PHE A 223 8.24 6.84 -13.95
C PHE A 223 7.90 5.50 -13.32
N ASN A 224 8.82 5.00 -12.48
CA ASN A 224 8.62 3.82 -11.66
C ASN A 224 8.73 4.19 -10.17
N ILE A 225 7.62 4.03 -9.45
CA ILE A 225 7.53 4.37 -8.02
C ILE A 225 8.53 3.60 -7.17
N ASN A 226 8.76 2.31 -7.45
CA ASN A 226 9.68 1.50 -6.67
C ASN A 226 11.12 1.99 -6.82
N ASN A 227 11.54 2.34 -8.04
CA ASN A 227 12.87 2.90 -8.29
C ASN A 227 13.04 4.28 -7.64
N TYR A 228 11.98 5.09 -7.68
CA TYR A 228 11.98 6.40 -7.04
C TYR A 228 12.09 6.28 -5.52
N MET A 229 11.27 5.41 -4.89
CA MET A 229 11.24 5.24 -3.43
C MET A 229 12.53 4.65 -2.86
N LYS A 230 13.25 3.82 -3.62
CA LYS A 230 14.57 3.32 -3.22
C LYS A 230 15.60 4.42 -2.96
N LYS A 231 15.40 5.59 -3.56
CA LYS A 231 16.27 6.76 -3.38
C LYS A 231 15.74 7.75 -2.33
N CYS A 232 14.56 7.50 -1.75
CA CYS A 232 13.93 8.38 -0.78
C CYS A 232 14.26 7.98 0.66
N TRP A 233 14.44 8.99 1.54
CA TRP A 233 14.69 8.81 2.96
C TRP A 233 13.68 9.61 3.77
N TYR A 234 12.97 8.95 4.72
CA TYR A 234 11.95 9.57 5.59
C TYR A 234 10.91 10.41 4.83
N MET A 235 10.51 9.93 3.65
CA MET A 235 9.55 10.64 2.79
C MET A 235 9.96 12.07 2.42
N TYR A 236 11.25 12.34 2.34
CA TYR A 236 11.76 13.55 1.69
C TYR A 236 12.10 13.27 0.24
N GLY A 237 11.56 14.11 -0.66
CA GLY A 237 11.91 14.15 -2.07
C GLY A 237 12.89 15.30 -2.36
N GLY A 238 13.38 15.37 -3.58
CA GLY A 238 14.29 16.42 -4.03
C GLY A 238 15.04 16.01 -5.29
N GLU A 239 16.04 16.79 -5.66
CA GLU A 239 16.93 16.48 -6.78
C GLU A 239 17.81 15.28 -6.45
N GLU A 240 18.07 14.44 -7.45
CA GLU A 240 18.99 13.32 -7.29
C GLU A 240 20.38 13.84 -6.91
N THR A 241 20.89 13.31 -5.83
CA THR A 241 22.18 13.72 -5.26
C THR A 241 23.02 12.49 -4.97
N LYS A 242 24.22 12.47 -5.52
CA LYS A 242 25.23 11.48 -5.19
C LYS A 242 25.81 11.78 -3.80
N VAL A 243 25.87 10.74 -2.96
CA VAL A 243 26.41 10.83 -1.59
C VAL A 243 27.48 9.77 -1.40
N ILE A 244 28.61 10.16 -0.84
CA ILE A 244 29.72 9.29 -0.48
C ILE A 244 29.96 9.41 1.02
N VAL A 245 29.90 8.28 1.73
CA VAL A 245 30.04 8.22 3.17
C VAL A 245 31.06 7.16 3.56
N LYS A 246 31.95 7.51 4.45
CA LYS A 246 32.85 6.58 5.14
C LYS A 246 32.20 6.14 6.43
N PHE A 247 31.96 4.84 6.58
CA PHE A 247 31.39 4.22 7.78
C PHE A 247 32.43 3.34 8.47
N LYS A 248 32.37 3.24 9.80
CA LYS A 248 33.11 2.21 10.50
C LYS A 248 32.62 0.81 10.09
N LYS A 249 33.52 -0.16 10.11
CA LYS A 249 33.25 -1.55 9.68
C LYS A 249 32.04 -2.16 10.38
N GLU A 250 31.83 -1.88 11.64
CA GLU A 250 30.76 -2.38 12.49
C GLU A 250 29.35 -1.95 11.98
N CYS A 251 29.27 -0.81 11.28
CA CYS A 251 28.02 -0.31 10.74
C CYS A 251 27.54 -1.07 9.48
N LYS A 252 28.36 -1.99 8.93
CA LYS A 252 28.12 -2.59 7.62
C LYS A 252 26.81 -3.38 7.54
N SER A 253 26.42 -4.08 8.60
CA SER A 253 25.12 -4.80 8.65
C SER A 253 23.95 -3.85 8.59
N VAL A 254 23.96 -2.79 9.41
CA VAL A 254 22.92 -1.77 9.48
C VAL A 254 22.75 -1.02 8.15
N VAL A 255 23.88 -0.66 7.52
CA VAL A 255 23.86 0.00 6.21
C VAL A 255 23.31 -0.93 5.13
N LYS A 256 23.64 -2.23 5.17
CA LYS A 256 23.12 -3.25 4.23
C LYS A 256 21.64 -3.57 4.46
N GLU A 257 21.17 -3.60 5.70
CA GLU A 257 19.76 -3.86 6.01
C GLU A 257 18.85 -2.75 5.46
N LYS A 258 19.31 -1.53 5.44
CA LYS A 258 18.61 -0.41 4.83
C LYS A 258 18.71 -0.42 3.28
N ASN A 259 18.81 -1.57 2.67
CA ASN A 259 19.00 -1.92 1.26
C ASN A 259 18.04 -1.21 0.27
N MET A 260 17.56 -0.03 0.66
CA MET A 260 16.68 0.83 -0.14
C MET A 260 17.47 1.74 -1.07
N CYS A 261 18.78 1.93 -0.80
CA CYS A 261 19.63 2.75 -1.65
C CYS A 261 20.31 1.90 -2.71
N ILE A 262 20.23 2.39 -3.93
CA ILE A 262 21.05 1.89 -5.03
C ILE A 262 22.44 2.47 -4.80
N GLY A 263 23.35 1.68 -4.23
CA GLY A 263 24.70 2.08 -3.92
C GLY A 263 25.66 0.92 -3.90
N GLU A 264 26.96 1.23 -3.85
CA GLU A 264 28.02 0.25 -3.80
C GLU A 264 29.14 0.63 -2.82
N VAL A 265 29.83 -0.39 -2.34
CA VAL A 265 31.05 -0.19 -1.55
C VAL A 265 32.19 0.06 -2.54
N ILE A 266 32.76 1.25 -2.53
CA ILE A 266 33.85 1.65 -3.43
C ILE A 266 35.25 1.42 -2.80
N GLU A 267 35.33 1.33 -1.47
CA GLU A 267 36.57 1.02 -0.74
C GLU A 267 36.21 0.31 0.56
N GLU A 268 37.02 -0.66 0.99
CA GLU A 268 36.81 -1.38 2.24
C GLU A 268 38.15 -1.92 2.78
N ASN A 269 38.33 -1.81 4.12
CA ASN A 269 39.40 -2.44 4.85
C ASN A 269 38.90 -2.99 6.22
N ASP A 270 39.84 -3.28 7.16
CA ASP A 270 39.46 -3.85 8.48
C ASP A 270 38.82 -2.83 9.42
N GLU A 271 38.98 -1.53 9.20
CA GLU A 271 38.50 -0.46 10.09
C GLU A 271 37.24 0.21 9.54
N TYR A 272 37.15 0.41 8.23
CA TYR A 272 36.05 1.16 7.61
C TYR A 272 35.68 0.62 6.21
N PHE A 273 34.54 1.11 5.70
CA PHE A 273 34.17 1.01 4.29
C PHE A 273 33.62 2.35 3.80
N ILE A 274 33.82 2.64 2.51
CA ILE A 274 33.26 3.80 1.84
C ILE A 274 32.11 3.34 0.95
N TYR A 275 30.96 3.94 1.18
CA TYR A 275 29.73 3.61 0.47
C TYR A 275 29.27 4.80 -0.38
N GLU A 276 29.09 4.54 -1.68
CA GLU A 276 28.58 5.51 -2.64
C GLU A 276 27.13 5.14 -2.98
N PHE A 277 26.21 6.12 -2.98
CA PHE A 277 24.81 5.92 -3.34
C PHE A 277 24.15 7.19 -3.84
N ILE A 278 22.96 7.06 -4.47
CA ILE A 278 22.14 8.17 -4.96
C ILE A 278 20.91 8.30 -4.06
N CYS A 279 20.58 9.54 -3.65
CA CYS A 279 19.36 9.83 -2.92
C CYS A 279 18.57 10.99 -3.53
N ASN A 280 17.27 11.03 -3.29
CA ASN A 280 16.38 12.12 -3.71
C ASN A 280 16.34 13.20 -2.63
N GLY A 281 17.22 14.21 -2.80
CA GLY A 281 17.41 15.28 -1.82
C GLY A 281 18.21 14.87 -0.59
N THR A 282 18.81 15.85 0.08
CA THR A 282 19.73 15.61 1.19
C THR A 282 19.07 15.63 2.58
N LYS A 283 17.83 16.12 2.71
CA LYS A 283 17.18 16.28 4.02
C LYS A 283 16.96 14.96 4.76
N GLY A 284 16.41 13.97 4.07
CA GLY A 284 16.13 12.67 4.69
C GLY A 284 17.40 11.92 5.05
N ILE A 285 18.35 11.87 4.12
CA ILE A 285 19.61 11.18 4.33
C ILE A 285 20.43 11.83 5.46
N LYS A 286 20.37 13.16 5.62
CA LYS A 286 21.00 13.87 6.75
C LYS A 286 20.52 13.32 8.09
N LEU A 287 19.22 13.15 8.27
CA LEU A 287 18.65 12.61 9.51
C LEU A 287 19.13 11.18 9.79
N TRP A 288 19.23 10.34 8.76
CA TRP A 288 19.71 8.97 8.92
C TRP A 288 21.20 8.92 9.28
N LEU A 289 22.02 9.72 8.59
CA LEU A 289 23.47 9.78 8.84
C LEU A 289 23.80 10.33 10.23
N MET A 290 23.04 11.30 10.72
CA MET A 290 23.20 11.82 12.08
C MET A 290 22.96 10.74 13.16
N GLY A 291 22.17 9.71 12.87
CA GLY A 291 21.94 8.57 13.78
C GLY A 291 23.20 7.70 14.02
N PHE A 292 24.20 7.75 13.14
CA PHE A 292 25.47 7.04 13.31
C PHE A 292 26.48 7.80 14.18
N GLY A 293 26.20 9.07 14.50
CA GLY A 293 27.13 9.89 15.30
C GLY A 293 28.50 9.98 14.65
N HIS A 294 29.54 9.56 15.38
CA HIS A 294 30.96 9.60 14.94
C HIS A 294 31.38 8.39 14.09
N ASP A 295 30.47 7.45 13.83
CA ASP A 295 30.73 6.24 13.06
C ASP A 295 30.48 6.41 11.56
N ALA A 296 29.96 7.56 11.14
CA ALA A 296 29.75 7.94 9.75
C ALA A 296 30.36 9.32 9.45
N GLU A 297 31.19 9.39 8.43
CA GLU A 297 31.78 10.63 7.93
C GLU A 297 31.32 10.85 6.49
N ILE A 298 30.66 11.99 6.22
CA ILE A 298 30.26 12.38 4.87
C ILE A 298 31.49 12.91 4.13
N LEU A 299 31.84 12.26 3.03
CA LEU A 299 32.90 12.70 2.13
C LEU A 299 32.36 13.64 1.07
N GLU A 300 31.21 13.29 0.47
CA GLU A 300 30.50 14.05 -0.54
C GLU A 300 28.98 13.97 -0.36
N PRO A 301 28.22 15.00 -0.76
CA PRO A 301 28.67 16.31 -1.23
C PRO A 301 29.11 17.23 -0.06
N ARG A 302 30.04 18.15 -0.34
CA ARG A 302 30.57 19.09 0.66
C ARG A 302 29.45 19.87 1.36
N LYS A 303 28.42 20.28 0.63
CA LYS A 303 27.26 20.98 1.21
C LYS A 303 26.60 20.20 2.34
N LEU A 304 26.36 18.89 2.15
CA LEU A 304 25.75 18.03 3.17
C LEU A 304 26.68 17.87 4.38
N ARG A 305 28.00 17.72 4.13
CA ARG A 305 29.03 17.69 5.19
C ARG A 305 29.01 18.96 6.03
N ASP A 306 28.97 20.13 5.39
CA ASP A 306 28.97 21.43 6.08
C ASP A 306 27.66 21.61 6.89
N GLU A 307 26.49 21.21 6.32
CA GLU A 307 25.22 21.23 7.04
C GLU A 307 25.22 20.36 8.30
N ILE A 308 25.81 19.15 8.26
CA ILE A 308 25.92 18.28 9.43
C ILE A 308 26.89 18.86 10.45
N LYS A 309 28.01 19.44 10.00
CA LYS A 309 28.97 20.13 10.88
C LYS A 309 28.30 21.25 11.67
N GLU A 310 27.48 22.07 11.01
CA GLU A 310 26.72 23.14 11.69
C GLU A 310 25.76 22.58 12.75
N GLU A 311 25.03 21.49 12.44
CA GLU A 311 24.12 20.86 13.41
C GLU A 311 24.87 20.30 14.60
N VAL A 312 26.02 19.65 14.40
CA VAL A 312 26.87 19.13 15.48
C VAL A 312 27.35 20.27 16.39
N ILE A 313 27.76 21.42 15.82
CA ILE A 313 28.18 22.61 16.62
C ILE A 313 26.98 23.10 17.46
N LYS A 314 25.77 23.20 16.88
CA LYS A 314 24.58 23.58 17.65
C LYS A 314 24.27 22.58 18.77
N MET A 315 24.37 21.27 18.47
CA MET A 315 24.19 20.23 19.49
C MET A 315 25.18 20.35 20.61
N MET A 316 26.46 20.57 20.32
CA MET A 316 27.50 20.82 21.37
C MET A 316 27.10 21.98 22.27
N GLY A 317 26.54 23.06 21.70
CA GLY A 317 26.10 24.22 22.49
C GLY A 317 24.88 23.96 23.39
N ILE A 318 24.14 22.87 23.16
CA ILE A 318 23.00 22.45 24.03
C ILE A 318 23.51 21.64 25.23
N TYR A 319 24.58 20.86 25.05
CA TYR A 319 25.14 19.94 26.07
C TYR A 319 26.36 20.50 26.81
N SER A 320 26.83 21.70 26.45
CA SER A 320 27.86 22.45 27.18
C SER A 320 27.21 23.34 28.23
#